data_ec69d2e03300abab63cdfebd9db4936e
#
_entry.id   ec69d2e03300abab63cdfebd9db4936e
#
_cell.length_a   1.000
_cell.length_b   1.000
_cell.length_c   1.000
_cell.angle_alpha   90.00
_cell.angle_beta   90.00
_cell.angle_gamma   90.00
#
_symmetry.space_group_name_H-M   'P 1'
#
loop_
_entity.id
_entity.type
_entity.pdbx_description
1 polymer ?
#
loop_
_entity_poly.entity_id
_entity_poly.type
_entity_poly.pdbx_seq_one_letter_code
_entity_poly.pdbx_strand_id
1 'polypeptide(L)'
;MIRKANINDAKDIVKVNVMGWKNTYKNVFPQTFLDELDPEDENSIRKCQEKINQYAVCEIDNKIVAMIRYGRNKKSYDDSYAEIYALYVDDSYKKQGIGSKLVEFAFEELRKEYDYVLISTLVDNSANEFYKKIGGKFVGNCDFLLGNDKFVENMYEYLLK
;
A
#
# COMPACT_ATOMS: atom_id res chain seq x y z
N MET A 1 12.61 11.38 -5.05
CA MET A 1 12.95 11.54 -3.63
C MET A 1 11.85 10.92 -2.76
N ILE A 2 12.23 10.09 -1.82
CA ILE A 2 11.31 9.48 -0.85
C ILE A 2 11.27 10.36 0.41
N ARG A 3 10.07 10.67 0.89
CA ARG A 3 9.87 11.47 2.10
C ARG A 3 8.53 11.16 2.76
N LYS A 4 8.36 11.57 4.01
CA LYS A 4 7.03 11.57 4.64
C LYS A 4 6.09 12.47 3.86
N ALA A 5 4.83 12.06 3.80
CA ALA A 5 3.80 12.88 3.17
C ALA A 5 3.45 14.07 4.07
N ASN A 6 3.00 15.14 3.45
CA ASN A 6 2.37 16.28 4.12
C ASN A 6 0.94 16.45 3.60
N ILE A 7 0.18 17.30 4.26
CA ILE A 7 -1.25 17.46 4.00
C ILE A 7 -1.56 17.86 2.55
N ASN A 8 -0.64 18.59 1.91
CA ASN A 8 -0.81 19.03 0.52
C ASN A 8 -0.64 17.90 -0.49
N ASP A 9 -0.04 16.78 -0.09
CA ASP A 9 0.13 15.60 -0.95
C ASP A 9 -1.14 14.76 -1.08
N ALA A 10 -2.12 14.96 -0.21
CA ALA A 10 -3.28 14.06 -0.08
C ALA A 10 -4.04 13.86 -1.39
N LYS A 11 -4.22 14.91 -2.18
CA LYS A 11 -4.90 14.82 -3.48
C LYS A 11 -4.16 13.90 -4.44
N ASP A 12 -2.86 14.05 -4.53
CA ASP A 12 -2.03 13.23 -5.42
C ASP A 12 -1.90 11.79 -4.90
N ILE A 13 -1.86 11.60 -3.58
CA ILE A 13 -1.86 10.26 -2.96
C ILE A 13 -3.12 9.50 -3.33
N VAL A 14 -4.29 10.13 -3.19
CA VAL A 14 -5.58 9.50 -3.55
C VAL A 14 -5.60 9.14 -5.03
N LYS A 15 -5.11 10.02 -5.89
CA LYS A 15 -5.03 9.76 -7.33
C LYS A 15 -4.15 8.55 -7.64
N VAL A 16 -2.96 8.47 -7.06
CA VAL A 16 -2.04 7.33 -7.26
C VAL A 16 -2.68 6.03 -6.76
N ASN A 17 -3.33 6.08 -5.60
CA ASN A 17 -4.00 4.92 -5.00
C ASN A 17 -5.15 4.41 -5.89
N VAL A 18 -6.03 5.30 -6.32
CA VAL A 18 -7.19 4.93 -7.17
C VAL A 18 -6.73 4.40 -8.52
N MET A 19 -5.79 5.05 -9.17
CA MET A 19 -5.26 4.58 -10.45
C MET A 19 -4.53 3.25 -10.29
N GLY A 20 -3.84 3.05 -9.17
CA GLY A 20 -3.21 1.78 -8.81
C GLY A 20 -4.22 0.64 -8.72
N TRP A 21 -5.35 0.87 -8.05
CA TRP A 21 -6.45 -0.09 -7.97
C TRP A 21 -7.02 -0.42 -9.35
N LYS A 22 -7.32 0.59 -10.15
CA LYS A 22 -7.88 0.40 -11.50
C LYS A 22 -6.95 -0.42 -12.39
N ASN A 23 -5.65 -0.15 -12.35
CA ASN A 23 -4.67 -0.82 -13.19
C ASN A 23 -4.36 -2.24 -12.68
N THR A 24 -4.25 -2.43 -11.38
CA THR A 24 -3.90 -3.71 -10.77
C THR A 24 -5.03 -4.73 -10.83
N TYR A 25 -6.27 -4.29 -10.60
CA TYR A 25 -7.41 -5.20 -10.39
C TYR A 25 -8.42 -5.23 -11.52
N LYS A 26 -8.09 -4.70 -12.70
CA LYS A 26 -9.00 -4.60 -13.85
C LYS A 26 -9.57 -5.94 -14.32
N ASN A 27 -8.90 -7.05 -14.06
CA ASN A 27 -9.36 -8.40 -14.40
C ASN A 27 -9.67 -9.26 -13.17
N VAL A 28 -9.71 -8.67 -11.98
CA VAL A 28 -9.91 -9.35 -10.70
C VAL A 28 -11.22 -8.90 -10.06
N PHE A 29 -11.44 -7.61 -9.96
CA PHE A 29 -12.66 -7.04 -9.40
C PHE A 29 -13.66 -6.68 -10.51
N PRO A 30 -14.97 -6.61 -10.20
CA PRO A 30 -15.98 -6.17 -11.17
C PRO A 30 -15.62 -4.81 -11.76
N GLN A 31 -15.74 -4.68 -13.08
CA GLN A 31 -15.40 -3.43 -13.77
C GLN A 31 -16.28 -2.27 -13.30
N THR A 32 -17.56 -2.55 -13.00
CA THR A 32 -18.49 -1.55 -12.46
C THR A 32 -17.98 -0.93 -11.15
N PHE A 33 -17.42 -1.76 -10.27
CA PHE A 33 -16.80 -1.28 -9.03
C PHE A 33 -15.60 -0.38 -9.31
N LEU A 34 -14.70 -0.80 -10.21
CA LEU A 34 -13.50 -0.04 -10.53
C LEU A 34 -13.86 1.29 -11.22
N ASP A 35 -14.89 1.31 -12.05
CA ASP A 35 -15.34 2.52 -12.76
C ASP A 35 -15.90 3.58 -11.79
N GLU A 36 -16.44 3.16 -10.67
CA GLU A 36 -16.99 4.05 -9.64
C GLU A 36 -15.91 4.70 -8.77
N LEU A 37 -14.68 4.16 -8.79
CA LEU A 37 -13.59 4.75 -8.04
C LEU A 37 -13.18 6.09 -8.66
N ASP A 38 -13.27 7.15 -7.86
CA ASP A 38 -12.99 8.51 -8.30
C ASP A 38 -11.63 8.97 -7.74
N PRO A 39 -10.63 9.24 -8.60
CA PRO A 39 -9.32 9.71 -8.16
C PRO A 39 -9.36 11.11 -7.53
N GLU A 40 -10.48 11.82 -7.64
CA GLU A 40 -10.66 13.16 -7.07
C GLU A 40 -11.74 13.19 -5.97
N ASP A 41 -12.11 12.03 -5.42
CA ASP A 41 -13.11 11.95 -4.36
C ASP A 41 -12.71 12.76 -3.13
N GLU A 42 -13.50 13.80 -2.83
CA GLU A 42 -13.23 14.73 -1.73
C GLU A 42 -13.22 14.05 -0.36
N ASN A 43 -14.07 13.05 -0.16
CA ASN A 43 -14.12 12.30 1.10
C ASN A 43 -12.84 11.47 1.32
N SER A 44 -12.35 10.83 0.27
CA SER A 44 -11.09 10.09 0.29
C SER A 44 -9.90 11.01 0.57
N ILE A 45 -9.88 12.18 -0.06
CA ILE A 45 -8.83 13.19 0.16
C ILE A 45 -8.83 13.66 1.61
N ARG A 46 -10.01 13.96 2.18
CA ARG A 46 -10.13 14.37 3.58
C ARG A 46 -9.64 13.28 4.54
N LYS A 47 -10.03 12.03 4.31
CA LYS A 47 -9.57 10.89 5.12
C LYS A 47 -8.06 10.71 5.04
N CYS A 48 -7.48 10.91 3.87
CA CYS A 48 -6.03 10.89 3.69
C CYS A 48 -5.35 12.00 4.50
N GLN A 49 -5.90 13.21 4.44
CA GLN A 49 -5.39 14.35 5.23
C GLN A 49 -5.41 14.06 6.73
N GLU A 50 -6.48 13.47 7.23
CA GLU A 50 -6.63 13.12 8.65
C GLU A 50 -5.59 12.10 9.12
N LYS A 51 -5.10 11.26 8.22
CA LYS A 51 -4.15 10.18 8.52
C LYS A 51 -2.81 10.36 7.81
N ILE A 52 -2.47 11.58 7.47
CA ILE A 52 -1.31 11.89 6.62
C ILE A 52 0.01 11.37 7.19
N ASN A 53 0.12 11.27 8.51
CA ASN A 53 1.29 10.73 9.19
C ASN A 53 1.52 9.23 8.94
N GLN A 54 0.54 8.53 8.36
CA GLN A 54 0.66 7.12 7.97
C GLN A 54 1.21 6.95 6.54
N TYR A 55 1.55 8.03 5.86
CA TYR A 55 1.92 7.98 4.44
C TYR A 55 3.34 8.47 4.21
N ALA A 56 4.01 7.82 3.25
CA ALA A 56 5.22 8.32 2.61
C ALA A 56 5.02 8.31 1.10
N VAL A 57 5.76 9.14 0.41
CA VAL A 57 5.61 9.36 -1.03
C VAL A 57 6.96 9.38 -1.73
N CYS A 58 6.95 9.09 -3.02
CA CYS A 58 8.06 9.38 -3.92
C CYS A 58 7.67 10.57 -4.80
N GLU A 59 8.49 11.61 -4.74
CA GLU A 59 8.30 12.80 -5.56
C GLU A 59 9.41 12.90 -6.60
N ILE A 60 9.03 13.05 -7.86
CA ILE A 60 9.94 13.25 -9.00
C ILE A 60 9.42 14.43 -9.82
N ASP A 61 10.28 15.41 -10.08
CA ASP A 61 9.94 16.62 -10.84
C ASP A 61 8.67 17.32 -10.32
N ASN A 62 8.58 17.46 -8.99
CA ASN A 62 7.46 18.08 -8.29
C ASN A 62 6.13 17.34 -8.44
N LYS A 63 6.17 16.05 -8.80
CA LYS A 63 5.00 15.19 -8.95
C LYS A 63 5.11 13.99 -8.02
N ILE A 64 4.04 13.66 -7.32
CA ILE A 64 3.94 12.43 -6.54
C ILE A 64 3.69 11.27 -7.52
N VAL A 65 4.63 10.34 -7.59
CA VAL A 65 4.59 9.19 -8.52
C VAL A 65 4.36 7.87 -7.83
N ALA A 66 4.45 7.83 -6.51
CA ALA A 66 4.23 6.61 -5.73
C ALA A 66 3.88 6.96 -4.29
N MET A 67 3.22 6.03 -3.63
CA MET A 67 2.82 6.18 -2.24
C MET A 67 2.87 4.85 -1.50
N ILE A 68 3.10 4.92 -0.20
CA ILE A 68 2.97 3.81 0.73
C ILE A 68 2.21 4.28 1.97
N ARG A 69 1.31 3.42 2.47
CA ARG A 69 0.60 3.66 3.74
C ARG A 69 0.93 2.54 4.71
N TYR A 70 1.24 2.90 5.93
CA TYR A 70 1.69 1.96 6.96
C TYR A 70 1.29 2.41 8.35
N GLY A 71 1.32 1.48 9.28
CA GLY A 71 1.02 1.77 10.68
C GLY A 71 0.82 0.49 11.50
N ARG A 72 0.07 0.58 12.58
CA ARG A 72 -0.28 -0.55 13.42
C ARG A 72 -1.08 -1.58 12.61
N ASN A 73 -0.88 -2.88 12.87
CA ASN A 73 -1.63 -3.90 12.16
C ASN A 73 -3.14 -3.79 12.44
N LYS A 74 -3.94 -4.04 11.40
CA LYS A 74 -5.40 -4.09 11.47
C LYS A 74 -5.91 -5.53 11.49
N LYS A 75 -5.00 -6.49 11.57
CA LYS A 75 -5.29 -7.90 11.67
C LYS A 75 -5.24 -8.31 13.15
N SER A 76 -5.59 -9.56 13.46
CA SER A 76 -5.63 -10.04 14.83
C SER A 76 -4.25 -10.46 15.36
N TYR A 77 -3.22 -9.68 15.07
CA TYR A 77 -1.87 -9.85 15.59
C TYR A 77 -1.66 -8.93 16.80
N ASP A 78 -0.63 -9.22 17.60
CA ASP A 78 -0.33 -8.42 18.78
C ASP A 78 0.32 -7.07 18.45
N ASP A 79 0.60 -6.28 19.47
CA ASP A 79 1.10 -4.90 19.30
C ASP A 79 2.56 -4.82 18.82
N SER A 80 3.28 -5.96 18.71
CA SER A 80 4.63 -5.98 18.13
C SER A 80 4.62 -5.94 16.60
N TYR A 81 3.45 -6.08 15.98
CA TYR A 81 3.25 -6.13 14.53
C TYR A 81 2.71 -4.82 13.98
N ALA A 82 3.40 -4.30 12.97
CA ALA A 82 2.90 -3.27 12.07
C ALA A 82 2.30 -3.89 10.82
N GLU A 83 1.77 -3.07 9.95
CA GLU A 83 1.22 -3.49 8.65
C GLU A 83 1.49 -2.43 7.58
N ILE A 84 1.81 -2.87 6.37
CA ILE A 84 1.75 -2.04 5.16
C ILE A 84 0.34 -2.20 4.59
N TYR A 85 -0.41 -1.11 4.55
CA TYR A 85 -1.81 -1.12 4.11
C TYR A 85 -1.95 -0.96 2.60
N ALA A 86 -1.05 -0.21 1.98
CA ALA A 86 -1.10 0.08 0.54
C ALA A 86 0.28 0.47 0.03
N LEU A 87 0.58 0.06 -1.19
CA LEU A 87 1.80 0.45 -1.91
C LEU A 87 1.45 0.51 -3.40
N TYR A 88 1.53 1.68 -4.00
CA TYR A 88 1.29 1.86 -5.42
C TYR A 88 2.32 2.78 -6.05
N VAL A 89 2.73 2.42 -7.25
CA VAL A 89 3.65 3.19 -8.09
C VAL A 89 2.93 3.47 -9.42
N ASP A 90 2.97 4.71 -9.88
CA ASP A 90 2.45 5.07 -11.20
C ASP A 90 3.12 4.18 -12.26
N ASP A 91 2.33 3.63 -13.18
CA ASP A 91 2.81 2.67 -14.17
C ASP A 91 4.00 3.18 -14.98
N SER A 92 4.07 4.48 -15.25
CA SER A 92 5.17 5.11 -15.98
C SER A 92 6.50 5.07 -15.21
N TYR A 93 6.47 4.80 -13.92
CA TYR A 93 7.64 4.80 -13.02
C TYR A 93 7.94 3.44 -12.43
N LYS A 94 7.24 2.40 -12.84
CA LYS A 94 7.49 1.03 -12.36
C LYS A 94 8.83 0.49 -12.83
N LYS A 95 9.32 -0.54 -12.13
CA LYS A 95 10.59 -1.24 -12.43
C LYS A 95 11.84 -0.34 -12.33
N GLN A 96 11.77 0.69 -11.51
CA GLN A 96 12.90 1.60 -11.23
C GLN A 96 13.35 1.53 -9.76
N GLY A 97 12.86 0.55 -9.00
CA GLY A 97 13.23 0.37 -7.60
C GLY A 97 12.48 1.28 -6.61
N ILE A 98 11.50 2.05 -7.06
CA ILE A 98 10.76 3.00 -6.21
C ILE A 98 9.98 2.25 -5.12
N GLY A 99 9.30 1.15 -5.49
CA GLY A 99 8.56 0.34 -4.52
C GLY A 99 9.44 -0.19 -3.40
N SER A 100 10.61 -0.74 -3.73
CA SER A 100 11.58 -1.23 -2.73
C SER A 100 12.04 -0.11 -1.80
N LYS A 101 12.34 1.06 -2.35
CA LYS A 101 12.78 2.22 -1.55
C LYS A 101 11.70 2.74 -0.62
N LEU A 102 10.44 2.73 -1.06
CA LEU A 102 9.31 3.10 -0.20
C LEU A 102 9.14 2.09 0.93
N VAL A 103 9.27 0.80 0.65
CA VAL A 103 9.20 -0.25 1.69
C VAL A 103 10.32 -0.07 2.69
N GLU A 104 11.56 0.14 2.24
CA GLU A 104 12.70 0.41 3.12
C GLU A 104 12.44 1.61 4.02
N PHE A 105 11.94 2.70 3.45
CA PHE A 105 11.60 3.90 4.21
C PHE A 105 10.55 3.59 5.29
N ALA A 106 9.48 2.89 4.95
CA ALA A 106 8.44 2.53 5.89
C ALA A 106 8.99 1.62 6.99
N PHE A 107 9.83 0.65 6.65
CA PHE A 107 10.45 -0.25 7.63
C PHE A 107 11.34 0.53 8.61
N GLU A 108 12.12 1.50 8.15
CA GLU A 108 12.94 2.35 9.03
C GLU A 108 12.07 3.13 10.02
N GLU A 109 10.93 3.65 9.58
CA GLU A 109 9.99 4.33 10.47
C GLU A 109 9.34 3.35 11.47
N LEU A 110 8.88 2.20 10.97
CA LEU A 110 8.15 1.23 11.79
C LEU A 110 9.03 0.52 12.83
N ARG A 111 10.32 0.29 12.54
CA ARG A 111 11.21 -0.41 13.48
C ARG A 111 11.44 0.36 14.77
N LYS A 112 11.09 1.64 14.81
CA LYS A 112 11.17 2.45 16.03
C LYS A 112 10.18 1.98 17.10
N GLU A 113 9.08 1.35 16.68
CA GLU A 113 7.98 0.95 17.57
C GLU A 113 7.60 -0.53 17.46
N TYR A 114 7.92 -1.19 16.35
CA TYR A 114 7.46 -2.56 16.06
C TYR A 114 8.62 -3.50 15.76
N ASP A 115 8.38 -4.79 16.05
CA ASP A 115 9.35 -5.85 15.80
C ASP A 115 9.14 -6.51 14.42
N TYR A 116 7.90 -6.55 13.95
CA TYR A 116 7.50 -7.24 12.73
C TYR A 116 6.58 -6.37 11.91
N VAL A 117 6.52 -6.65 10.61
CA VAL A 117 5.53 -6.04 9.72
C VAL A 117 4.89 -7.09 8.83
N LEU A 118 3.58 -6.94 8.62
CA LEU A 118 2.78 -7.77 7.74
C LEU A 118 2.45 -7.02 6.47
N ILE A 119 2.50 -7.72 5.35
CA ILE A 119 2.01 -7.24 4.06
C ILE A 119 1.08 -8.30 3.49
N SER A 120 -0.13 -7.91 3.07
CA SER A 120 -1.09 -8.81 2.44
C SER A 120 -1.35 -8.38 1.01
N THR A 121 -1.44 -9.34 0.10
CA THR A 121 -1.77 -9.09 -1.30
C THR A 121 -2.58 -10.25 -1.86
N LEU A 122 -3.52 -9.97 -2.77
CA LEU A 122 -4.35 -11.00 -3.39
C LEU A 122 -3.50 -12.09 -4.03
N VAL A 123 -3.93 -13.34 -3.93
CA VAL A 123 -3.18 -14.50 -4.46
C VAL A 123 -2.86 -14.36 -5.94
N ASP A 124 -3.73 -13.69 -6.71
CA ASP A 124 -3.57 -13.51 -8.15
C ASP A 124 -2.78 -12.23 -8.52
N ASN A 125 -2.35 -11.45 -7.52
CA ASN A 125 -1.60 -10.23 -7.77
C ASN A 125 -0.14 -10.55 -8.07
N SER A 126 0.40 -10.00 -9.16
CA SER A 126 1.81 -10.16 -9.53
C SER A 126 2.78 -9.60 -8.48
N ALA A 127 2.31 -8.72 -7.59
CA ALA A 127 3.09 -8.18 -6.49
C ALA A 127 3.58 -9.24 -5.49
N ASN A 128 3.00 -10.46 -5.48
CA ASN A 128 3.49 -11.56 -4.65
C ASN A 128 4.99 -11.82 -4.86
N GLU A 129 5.43 -11.84 -6.11
CA GLU A 129 6.85 -12.07 -6.44
C GLU A 129 7.74 -10.95 -5.89
N PHE A 130 7.27 -9.71 -5.97
CA PHE A 130 7.96 -8.55 -5.40
C PHE A 130 8.15 -8.70 -3.88
N TYR A 131 7.08 -9.04 -3.16
CA TYR A 131 7.14 -9.17 -1.69
C TYR A 131 8.04 -10.32 -1.25
N LYS A 132 8.05 -11.44 -1.96
CA LYS A 132 8.98 -12.55 -1.71
C LYS A 132 10.42 -12.12 -1.97
N LYS A 133 10.66 -11.44 -3.08
CA LYS A 133 12.00 -11.00 -3.51
C LYS A 133 12.66 -10.05 -2.51
N ILE A 134 11.89 -9.20 -1.86
CA ILE A 134 12.41 -8.28 -0.85
C ILE A 134 12.51 -8.91 0.55
N GLY A 135 12.33 -10.22 0.66
CA GLY A 135 12.60 -10.97 1.87
C GLY A 135 11.36 -11.38 2.67
N GLY A 136 10.18 -11.26 2.09
CA GLY A 136 8.94 -11.66 2.77
C GLY A 136 8.83 -13.16 2.98
N LYS A 137 8.47 -13.56 4.21
CA LYS A 137 8.17 -14.93 4.56
C LYS A 137 6.66 -15.13 4.51
N PHE A 138 6.21 -16.08 3.69
CA PHE A 138 4.80 -16.45 3.64
C PHE A 138 4.37 -17.05 4.98
N VAL A 139 3.32 -16.48 5.59
CA VAL A 139 2.84 -16.91 6.91
C VAL A 139 1.38 -17.37 6.91
N GLY A 140 0.73 -17.38 5.77
CA GLY A 140 -0.64 -17.89 5.63
C GLY A 140 -1.50 -17.04 4.72
N ASN A 141 -2.80 -17.34 4.74
CA ASN A 141 -3.81 -16.64 3.96
C ASN A 141 -4.76 -15.89 4.88
N CYS A 142 -5.38 -14.86 4.33
CA CYS A 142 -6.48 -14.17 4.98
C CYS A 142 -7.54 -13.80 3.93
N ASP A 143 -8.73 -13.46 4.42
CA ASP A 143 -9.83 -13.08 3.55
C ASP A 143 -9.83 -11.57 3.31
N PHE A 144 -10.19 -11.20 2.09
CA PHE A 144 -10.45 -9.82 1.71
C PHE A 144 -11.90 -9.74 1.21
N LEU A 145 -12.70 -8.89 1.83
CA LEU A 145 -14.10 -8.72 1.47
C LEU A 145 -14.29 -7.45 0.64
N LEU A 146 -14.97 -7.58 -0.49
CA LEU A 146 -15.37 -6.47 -1.34
C LEU A 146 -16.87 -6.60 -1.61
N GLY A 147 -17.68 -5.80 -0.89
CA GLY A 147 -19.12 -5.99 -0.90
C GLY A 147 -19.48 -7.37 -0.35
N ASN A 148 -20.21 -8.16 -1.15
CA ASN A 148 -20.58 -9.55 -0.82
C ASN A 148 -19.57 -10.59 -1.36
N ASP A 149 -18.54 -10.14 -2.08
CA ASP A 149 -17.54 -11.02 -2.68
C ASP A 149 -16.37 -11.21 -1.73
N LYS A 150 -15.87 -12.44 -1.68
CA LYS A 150 -14.74 -12.83 -0.83
C LYS A 150 -13.56 -13.23 -1.70
N PHE A 151 -12.42 -12.62 -1.44
CA PHE A 151 -11.15 -12.91 -2.09
C PHE A 151 -10.15 -13.41 -1.06
N VAL A 152 -9.11 -14.10 -1.53
CA VAL A 152 -8.04 -14.61 -0.66
C VAL A 152 -6.78 -13.82 -0.89
N GLU A 153 -6.13 -13.42 0.21
CA GLU A 153 -4.82 -12.77 0.19
C GLU A 153 -3.76 -13.69 0.77
N ASN A 154 -2.55 -13.57 0.24
CA ASN A 154 -1.33 -14.10 0.86
C ASN A 154 -0.78 -13.07 1.83
N MET A 155 -0.33 -13.54 3.01
CA MET A 155 0.33 -12.69 4.00
C MET A 155 1.82 -13.00 4.06
N TYR A 156 2.62 -11.95 4.09
CA TYR A 156 4.07 -12.00 4.23
C TYR A 156 4.49 -11.28 5.50
N GLU A 157 5.46 -11.86 6.20
CA GLU A 157 6.03 -11.30 7.42
C GLU A 157 7.49 -10.90 7.19
N TYR A 158 7.87 -9.78 7.78
CA TYR A 158 9.24 -9.27 7.78
C TYR A 158 9.65 -8.99 9.22
N LEU A 159 10.88 -9.35 9.57
CA LEU A 159 11.49 -8.98 10.84
C LEU A 159 12.11 -7.60 10.71
N LEU A 160 11.72 -6.66 11.57
CA LEU A 160 12.23 -5.28 11.56
C LEU A 160 13.49 -5.10 12.41
N LYS A 161 13.66 -5.95 13.43
CA LYS A 161 14.75 -5.83 14.40
C LYS A 161 15.72 -6.98 14.39
#